data_b40836acaa1346e952e0e367ddd3184a
#
_entry.id   b40836acaa1346e952e0e367ddd3184a
#
_cell.length_a   1.000
_cell.length_b   1.000
_cell.length_c   1.000
_cell.angle_alpha   90.00
_cell.angle_beta   90.00
_cell.angle_gamma   90.00
#
_symmetry.space_group_name_H-M   'P 1'
#
loop_
_entity.id
_entity.type
_entity.pdbx_description
1 polymer ?
#
loop_
_entity_poly.entity_id
_entity_poly.type
_entity_poly.pdbx_seq_one_letter_code
_entity_poly.pdbx_strand_id
1 'polypeptide(L)'
;MVTATEITIRGEKIKRLISRLNAKNLAYLRALPKLVDFAERQEFISDEVEKYLREEFAAYDFKDFSSIVLGCTHFNYFKDTMKKILPAHMKILDGNAGTLNQLVRLAKLNVGEGKKNPPVEYFYSGRRVTTRDELARLENYLRRLDEMDLI
;
A
#
# COMPACT_ATOMS: atom_id res chain seq x y z
N MET A 1 -3.58 13.74 -2.14
CA MET A 1 -4.29 13.07 -1.02
C MET A 1 -3.38 12.04 -0.38
N VAL A 2 -3.46 11.82 0.93
CA VAL A 2 -2.78 10.71 1.63
C VAL A 2 -3.84 9.81 2.24
N THR A 3 -3.82 8.54 1.88
CA THR A 3 -4.73 7.52 2.42
C THR A 3 -3.97 6.55 3.34
N ALA A 4 -4.54 6.22 4.48
CA ALA A 4 -3.94 5.30 5.43
C ALA A 4 -4.99 4.73 6.40
N THR A 5 -4.54 3.98 7.40
CA THR A 5 -5.40 3.57 8.52
C THR A 5 -5.71 4.76 9.43
N GLU A 6 -6.78 4.67 10.20
CA GLU A 6 -7.17 5.69 11.17
C GLU A 6 -6.03 6.04 12.14
N ILE A 7 -5.34 5.03 12.67
CA ILE A 7 -4.20 5.19 13.58
C ILE A 7 -3.07 5.98 12.91
N THR A 8 -2.77 5.71 11.65
CA THR A 8 -1.73 6.42 10.91
C THR A 8 -2.13 7.87 10.65
N ILE A 9 -3.36 8.12 10.21
CA ILE A 9 -3.88 9.47 9.93
C ILE A 9 -3.86 10.35 11.17
N ARG A 10 -4.24 9.82 12.33
CA ARG A 10 -4.24 10.54 13.60
C ARG A 10 -2.86 10.64 14.25
N GLY A 11 -1.91 9.83 13.80
CA GLY A 11 -0.58 9.70 14.40
C GLY A 11 0.30 10.95 14.25
N GLU A 12 1.14 11.20 15.25
CA GLU A 12 2.07 12.33 15.24
C GLU A 12 3.13 12.24 14.13
N LYS A 13 3.46 11.03 13.68
CA LYS A 13 4.47 10.83 12.62
C LYS A 13 4.05 11.48 11.31
N ILE A 14 2.80 11.26 10.87
CA ILE A 14 2.29 11.85 9.63
C ILE A 14 2.18 13.36 9.73
N LYS A 15 1.71 13.88 10.86
CA LYS A 15 1.62 15.32 11.11
C LYS A 15 2.99 16.00 11.04
N ARG A 16 4.00 15.41 11.69
CA ARG A 16 5.39 15.90 11.63
C ARG A 16 5.96 15.86 10.21
N LEU A 17 5.68 14.79 9.45
CA LEU A 17 6.12 14.67 8.07
C LEU A 17 5.52 15.78 7.21
N ILE A 18 4.20 15.97 7.27
CA ILE A 18 3.49 17.02 6.53
C ILE A 18 4.01 18.41 6.92
N SER A 19 4.25 18.66 8.21
CA SER A 19 4.80 19.92 8.69
C SER A 19 6.22 20.15 8.16
N ARG A 20 7.07 19.12 8.19
CA ARG A 20 8.46 19.17 7.72
C ARG A 20 8.58 19.44 6.22
N LEU A 21 7.62 18.94 5.44
CA LEU A 21 7.51 19.15 4.00
C LEU A 21 6.80 20.48 3.64
N ASN A 22 6.39 21.25 4.64
CA ASN A 22 5.60 22.47 4.48
C ASN A 22 4.30 22.24 3.66
N ALA A 23 3.71 21.04 3.78
CA ALA A 23 2.61 20.56 2.96
C ALA A 23 1.24 20.61 3.66
N LYS A 24 1.08 21.43 4.72
CA LYS A 24 -0.18 21.51 5.51
C LYS A 24 -1.40 21.80 4.66
N ASN A 25 -1.28 22.68 3.68
CA ASN A 25 -2.39 23.10 2.81
C ASN A 25 -2.46 22.25 1.52
N LEU A 26 -1.56 21.29 1.34
CA LEU A 26 -1.47 20.47 0.14
C LEU A 26 -1.81 18.99 0.40
N ALA A 27 -1.86 18.59 1.68
CA ALA A 27 -2.08 17.21 2.09
C ALA A 27 -3.49 17.02 2.68
N TYR A 28 -4.34 16.34 1.93
CA TYR A 28 -5.65 15.89 2.43
C TYR A 28 -5.50 14.46 2.96
N LEU A 29 -5.88 14.25 4.21
CA LEU A 29 -5.76 12.96 4.88
C LEU A 29 -7.10 12.23 4.87
N ARG A 30 -7.13 10.99 4.36
CA ARG A 30 -8.33 10.14 4.35
C ARG A 30 -8.03 8.77 4.90
N ALA A 31 -8.73 8.38 5.96
CA ALA A 31 -8.69 6.99 6.44
C ALA A 31 -9.59 6.10 5.59
N LEU A 32 -9.10 4.90 5.27
CA LEU A 32 -9.82 3.88 4.51
C LEU A 32 -9.80 2.54 5.27
N PRO A 33 -10.47 2.45 6.45
CA PRO A 33 -10.35 1.30 7.34
C PRO A 33 -10.81 -0.02 6.69
N LYS A 34 -11.89 -0.02 5.91
CA LYS A 34 -12.41 -1.23 5.27
C LYS A 34 -11.45 -1.87 4.26
N LEU A 35 -10.48 -1.12 3.69
CA LEU A 35 -9.47 -1.71 2.81
C LEU A 35 -8.58 -2.71 3.54
N VAL A 36 -8.34 -2.53 4.84
CA VAL A 36 -7.61 -3.52 5.63
C VAL A 36 -8.43 -4.78 5.76
N ASP A 37 -9.73 -4.66 6.08
CA ASP A 37 -10.63 -5.80 6.23
C ASP A 37 -10.78 -6.60 4.92
N PHE A 38 -10.90 -5.91 3.79
CA PHE A 38 -10.92 -6.53 2.47
C PHE A 38 -9.61 -7.27 2.18
N ALA A 39 -8.46 -6.64 2.44
CA ALA A 39 -7.16 -7.26 2.25
C ALA A 39 -6.99 -8.51 3.12
N GLU A 40 -7.37 -8.45 4.40
CA GLU A 40 -7.27 -9.60 5.32
C GLU A 40 -8.16 -10.77 4.89
N ARG A 41 -9.27 -10.52 4.21
CA ARG A 41 -10.10 -11.56 3.58
C ARG A 41 -9.62 -11.99 2.21
N GLN A 42 -8.54 -11.39 1.69
CA GLN A 42 -8.06 -11.56 0.32
C GLN A 42 -9.09 -11.20 -0.76
N GLU A 43 -9.98 -10.31 -0.43
CA GLU A 43 -11.00 -9.77 -1.32
C GLU A 43 -10.46 -8.54 -2.04
N PHE A 44 -9.59 -8.77 -3.03
CA PHE A 44 -8.87 -7.68 -3.71
C PHE A 44 -9.67 -7.06 -4.85
N ILE A 45 -10.54 -7.85 -5.49
CA ILE A 45 -11.32 -7.45 -6.65
C ILE A 45 -12.77 -7.85 -6.38
N SER A 46 -13.62 -6.89 -6.06
CA SER A 46 -15.06 -7.09 -5.93
C SER A 46 -15.80 -5.78 -6.16
N ASP A 47 -17.08 -5.88 -6.49
CA ASP A 47 -17.97 -4.72 -6.62
C ASP A 47 -18.07 -3.97 -5.28
N GLU A 48 -17.94 -4.67 -4.16
CA GLU A 48 -17.96 -4.06 -2.84
C GLU A 48 -16.75 -3.16 -2.59
N VAL A 49 -15.54 -3.60 -2.99
CA VAL A 49 -14.31 -2.80 -2.91
C VAL A 49 -14.44 -1.55 -3.78
N GLU A 50 -14.89 -1.69 -5.02
CA GLU A 50 -15.05 -0.56 -5.93
C GLU A 50 -16.11 0.41 -5.40
N LYS A 51 -17.26 -0.09 -4.96
CA LYS A 51 -18.33 0.71 -4.37
C LYS A 51 -17.83 1.49 -3.15
N TYR A 52 -17.16 0.80 -2.22
CA TYR A 52 -16.59 1.44 -1.05
C TYR A 52 -15.65 2.59 -1.41
N LEU A 53 -14.71 2.36 -2.33
CA LEU A 53 -13.77 3.39 -2.74
C LEU A 53 -14.46 4.57 -3.44
N ARG A 54 -15.48 4.33 -4.25
CA ARG A 54 -16.27 5.39 -4.88
C ARG A 54 -17.02 6.25 -3.84
N GLU A 55 -17.61 5.61 -2.82
CA GLU A 55 -18.28 6.31 -1.73
C GLU A 55 -17.30 7.16 -0.91
N GLU A 56 -16.13 6.60 -0.57
CA GLU A 56 -15.10 7.30 0.19
C GLU A 56 -14.51 8.51 -0.55
N PHE A 57 -14.47 8.45 -1.86
CA PHE A 57 -13.91 9.49 -2.71
C PHE A 57 -14.95 10.47 -3.26
N ALA A 58 -16.23 10.20 -3.10
CA ALA A 58 -17.32 11.04 -3.65
C ALA A 58 -17.31 12.51 -3.17
N ALA A 59 -16.75 12.76 -1.99
CA ALA A 59 -16.68 14.10 -1.41
C ALA A 59 -15.53 14.97 -1.98
N TYR A 60 -14.71 14.44 -2.89
CA TYR A 60 -13.52 15.14 -3.38
C TYR A 60 -13.63 15.46 -4.88
N ASP A 61 -13.35 16.71 -5.26
CA ASP A 61 -13.06 17.04 -6.67
C ASP A 61 -11.57 16.78 -6.94
N PHE A 62 -11.29 15.70 -7.64
CA PHE A 62 -9.91 15.28 -7.91
C PHE A 62 -9.16 16.16 -8.92
N LYS A 63 -9.77 17.17 -9.52
CA LYS A 63 -9.08 18.13 -10.39
C LYS A 63 -7.94 18.84 -9.69
N ASP A 64 -8.08 19.06 -8.38
CA ASP A 64 -7.08 19.76 -7.56
C ASP A 64 -6.00 18.83 -6.99
N PHE A 65 -6.08 17.51 -7.28
CA PHE A 65 -5.13 16.54 -6.77
C PHE A 65 -4.19 16.04 -7.85
N SER A 66 -2.89 16.09 -7.60
CA SER A 66 -1.87 15.51 -8.49
C SER A 66 -1.59 14.04 -8.20
N SER A 67 -1.83 13.60 -6.97
CA SER A 67 -1.48 12.24 -6.55
C SER A 67 -2.27 11.77 -5.33
N ILE A 68 -2.35 10.44 -5.22
CA ILE A 68 -2.76 9.72 -4.01
C ILE A 68 -1.58 8.94 -3.46
N VAL A 69 -1.32 9.06 -2.16
CA VAL A 69 -0.25 8.35 -1.45
C VAL A 69 -0.86 7.24 -0.61
N LEU A 70 -0.38 6.02 -0.81
CA LEU A 70 -0.80 4.84 -0.07
C LEU A 70 0.06 4.70 1.19
N GLY A 71 -0.44 5.20 2.31
CA GLY A 71 0.24 5.20 3.61
C GLY A 71 0.02 3.92 4.44
N CYS A 72 -0.56 2.89 3.84
CA CYS A 72 -0.75 1.57 4.43
C CYS A 72 -0.34 0.51 3.42
N THR A 73 0.41 -0.51 3.84
CA THR A 73 0.89 -1.59 2.97
C THR A 73 -0.24 -2.40 2.36
N HIS A 74 -1.35 -2.58 3.07
CA HIS A 74 -2.54 -3.25 2.55
C HIS A 74 -3.16 -2.55 1.33
N PHE A 75 -3.00 -1.23 1.21
CA PHE A 75 -3.63 -0.47 0.14
C PHE A 75 -3.01 -0.73 -1.23
N ASN A 76 -1.79 -1.27 -1.25
CA ASN A 76 -1.14 -1.67 -2.50
C ASN A 76 -1.92 -2.74 -3.27
N TYR A 77 -2.69 -3.58 -2.59
CA TYR A 77 -3.52 -4.61 -3.22
C TYR A 77 -4.68 -4.07 -4.07
N PHE A 78 -4.98 -2.76 -3.98
CA PHE A 78 -6.14 -2.11 -4.62
C PHE A 78 -5.76 -1.04 -5.64
N LYS A 79 -4.50 -1.00 -6.11
CA LYS A 79 -4.03 0.01 -7.08
C LYS A 79 -4.83 -0.01 -8.38
N ASP A 80 -5.17 -1.18 -8.89
CA ASP A 80 -5.98 -1.35 -10.12
C ASP A 80 -7.38 -0.76 -9.97
N THR A 81 -8.06 -1.05 -8.85
CA THR A 81 -9.38 -0.49 -8.56
C THR A 81 -9.29 1.03 -8.38
N MET A 82 -8.28 1.52 -7.66
CA MET A 82 -8.05 2.96 -7.55
C MET A 82 -7.79 3.61 -8.91
N LYS A 83 -7.01 2.96 -9.78
CA LYS A 83 -6.72 3.47 -11.12
C LYS A 83 -7.96 3.56 -12.02
N LYS A 84 -8.96 2.68 -11.83
CA LYS A 84 -10.25 2.77 -12.52
C LYS A 84 -11.12 3.95 -12.06
N ILE A 85 -10.99 4.32 -10.79
CA ILE A 85 -11.85 5.33 -10.14
C ILE A 85 -11.26 6.73 -10.25
N LEU A 86 -9.94 6.84 -10.10
CA LEU A 86 -9.23 8.11 -10.08
C LEU A 86 -9.03 8.64 -11.50
N PRO A 87 -9.04 9.98 -11.69
CA PRO A 87 -8.70 10.58 -12.96
C PRO A 87 -7.31 10.18 -13.46
N ALA A 88 -7.15 10.05 -14.78
CA ALA A 88 -5.92 9.58 -15.40
C ALA A 88 -4.66 10.43 -15.11
N HIS A 89 -4.82 11.70 -14.72
CA HIS A 89 -3.72 12.57 -14.35
C HIS A 89 -3.17 12.30 -12.96
N MET A 90 -3.93 11.62 -12.10
CA MET A 90 -3.50 11.32 -10.73
C MET A 90 -2.48 10.18 -10.69
N LYS A 91 -1.39 10.41 -9.98
CA LYS A 91 -0.37 9.40 -9.71
C LYS A 91 -0.69 8.65 -8.43
N ILE A 92 -0.55 7.33 -8.45
CA ILE A 92 -0.61 6.49 -7.25
C ILE A 92 0.83 6.31 -6.74
N LEU A 93 1.10 6.69 -5.50
CA LEU A 93 2.41 6.63 -4.87
C LEU A 93 2.35 5.73 -3.64
N ASP A 94 3.31 4.82 -3.52
CA ASP A 94 3.48 3.96 -2.35
C ASP A 94 4.91 4.05 -1.79
N GLY A 95 5.14 3.35 -0.68
CA GLY A 95 6.43 3.36 0.02
C GLY A 95 7.35 2.18 -0.31
N ASN A 96 6.96 1.24 -1.19
CA ASN A 96 7.69 -0.01 -1.38
C ASN A 96 9.11 0.22 -1.90
N ALA A 97 9.25 0.90 -3.03
CA ALA A 97 10.56 1.19 -3.61
C ALA A 97 11.45 2.03 -2.67
N GLY A 98 10.86 3.02 -1.99
CA GLY A 98 11.58 3.83 -1.01
C GLY A 98 12.08 3.02 0.18
N THR A 99 11.28 2.09 0.68
CA THR A 99 11.65 1.18 1.78
C THR A 99 12.78 0.24 1.35
N LEU A 100 12.67 -0.36 0.15
CA LEU A 100 13.71 -1.24 -0.38
C LEU A 100 15.03 -0.50 -0.58
N ASN A 101 15.01 0.68 -1.19
CA ASN A 101 16.21 1.50 -1.38
C ASN A 101 16.86 1.87 -0.04
N GLN A 102 16.05 2.18 0.97
CA GLN A 102 16.55 2.47 2.31
C GLN A 102 17.19 1.24 2.96
N LEU A 103 16.59 0.04 2.79
CA LEU A 103 17.15 -1.22 3.28
C LEU A 103 18.51 -1.49 2.64
N VAL A 104 18.60 -1.42 1.30
CA VAL A 104 19.85 -1.62 0.55
C VAL A 104 20.93 -0.66 1.05
N ARG A 105 20.59 0.61 1.24
CA ARG A 105 21.52 1.63 1.72
C ARG A 105 22.02 1.37 3.14
N LEU A 106 21.11 1.08 4.07
CA LEU A 106 21.46 0.89 5.49
C LEU A 106 22.19 -0.42 5.74
N ALA A 107 21.79 -1.49 5.09
CA ALA A 107 22.41 -2.79 5.22
C ALA A 107 23.65 -2.94 4.34
N LYS A 108 24.00 -1.92 3.55
CA LYS A 108 25.14 -1.94 2.60
C LYS A 108 25.12 -3.17 1.70
N LEU A 109 23.92 -3.55 1.24
CA LEU A 109 23.73 -4.69 0.38
C LEU A 109 24.31 -4.42 -1.01
N ASN A 110 25.15 -5.33 -1.51
CA ASN A 110 25.53 -5.32 -2.91
C ASN A 110 24.42 -5.99 -3.72
N VAL A 111 23.74 -5.21 -4.55
CA VAL A 111 22.81 -5.77 -5.54
C VAL A 111 23.65 -6.33 -6.67
N GLY A 112 24.07 -7.58 -6.52
CA GLY A 112 24.82 -8.32 -7.53
C GLY A 112 23.97 -9.42 -8.16
N GLU A 113 24.46 -10.02 -9.24
CA GLU A 113 23.88 -11.23 -9.82
C GLU A 113 23.93 -12.36 -8.79
N GLY A 114 22.81 -12.54 -8.09
CA GLY A 114 22.68 -13.54 -7.04
C GLY A 114 22.81 -14.96 -7.60
N LYS A 115 23.73 -15.74 -7.08
CA LYS A 115 23.67 -17.18 -7.18
C LYS A 115 22.40 -17.65 -6.51
N LYS A 116 21.51 -18.35 -7.26
CA LYS A 116 20.25 -19.00 -6.83
C LYS A 116 19.60 -18.40 -5.56
N ASN A 117 18.45 -17.82 -5.73
CA ASN A 117 17.66 -17.32 -4.59
C ASN A 117 17.58 -18.39 -3.49
N PRO A 118 18.03 -18.11 -2.27
CA PRO A 118 17.83 -19.03 -1.16
C PRO A 118 16.31 -19.25 -0.95
N PRO A 119 15.90 -20.39 -0.40
CA PRO A 119 14.50 -20.61 -0.08
C PRO A 119 14.00 -19.52 0.88
N VAL A 120 12.85 -18.94 0.56
CA VAL A 120 12.21 -17.91 1.39
C VAL A 120 11.53 -18.59 2.58
N GLU A 121 11.81 -18.13 3.78
CA GLU A 121 11.13 -18.55 4.99
C GLU A 121 10.17 -17.46 5.46
N TYR A 122 8.97 -17.85 5.81
CA TYR A 122 7.94 -16.93 6.29
C TYR A 122 7.72 -17.06 7.79
N PHE A 123 7.55 -15.91 8.44
CA PHE A 123 7.27 -15.83 9.87
C PHE A 123 6.04 -14.96 10.11
N TYR A 124 5.15 -15.42 10.96
CA TYR A 124 4.00 -14.66 11.43
C TYR A 124 4.12 -14.43 12.95
N SER A 125 4.31 -13.18 13.36
CA SER A 125 4.54 -12.81 14.78
C SER A 125 5.61 -13.66 15.48
N GLY A 126 6.74 -13.92 14.80
CA GLY A 126 7.85 -14.72 15.33
C GLY A 126 7.69 -16.24 15.19
N ARG A 127 6.52 -16.75 14.80
CA ARG A 127 6.28 -18.16 14.50
C ARG A 127 6.56 -18.45 13.03
N ARG A 128 7.38 -19.44 12.76
CA ARG A 128 7.63 -19.91 11.38
C ARG A 128 6.33 -20.47 10.78
N VAL A 129 6.02 -20.04 9.56
CA VAL A 129 4.88 -20.55 8.79
C VAL A 129 5.28 -21.87 8.13
N THR A 130 4.52 -22.94 8.40
CA THR A 130 4.83 -24.29 7.90
C THR A 130 3.63 -25.01 7.33
N THR A 131 2.40 -24.54 7.62
CA THR A 131 1.20 -25.19 7.11
C THR A 131 0.96 -24.83 5.63
N ARG A 132 0.42 -25.76 4.86
CA ARG A 132 0.12 -25.56 3.45
C ARG A 132 -0.84 -24.40 3.20
N ASP A 133 -1.86 -24.26 4.05
CA ASP A 133 -2.88 -23.24 3.89
C ASP A 133 -2.34 -21.84 4.16
N GLU A 134 -1.50 -21.69 5.19
CA GLU A 134 -0.84 -20.41 5.48
C GLU A 134 0.14 -20.01 4.37
N LEU A 135 0.90 -20.97 3.84
CA LEU A 135 1.81 -20.72 2.72
C LEU A 135 1.04 -20.30 1.48
N ALA A 136 -0.03 -21.01 1.12
CA ALA A 136 -0.88 -20.65 -0.02
C ALA A 136 -1.51 -19.26 0.13
N ARG A 137 -1.89 -18.89 1.35
CA ARG A 137 -2.40 -17.54 1.66
C ARG A 137 -1.33 -16.47 1.41
N LEU A 138 -0.09 -16.71 1.85
CA LEU A 138 1.03 -15.77 1.63
C LEU A 138 1.39 -15.66 0.15
N GLU A 139 1.44 -16.78 -0.58
CA GLU A 139 1.67 -16.80 -2.02
C GLU A 139 0.62 -16.00 -2.79
N ASN A 140 -0.65 -16.06 -2.36
CA ASN A 140 -1.72 -15.26 -2.96
C ASN A 140 -1.50 -13.75 -2.76
N TYR A 141 -1.05 -13.32 -1.57
CA TYR A 141 -0.69 -11.93 -1.33
C TYR A 141 0.48 -11.47 -2.21
N LEU A 142 1.53 -12.30 -2.33
CA LEU A 142 2.70 -11.97 -3.16
C LEU A 142 2.32 -11.86 -4.62
N ARG A 143 1.58 -12.85 -5.16
CA ARG A 143 1.09 -12.79 -6.54
C ARG A 143 0.28 -11.53 -6.80
N ARG A 144 -0.61 -11.16 -5.86
CA ARG A 144 -1.40 -9.94 -5.99
C ARG A 144 -0.54 -8.68 -6.01
N LEU A 145 0.52 -8.61 -5.19
CA LEU A 145 1.47 -7.50 -5.22
C LEU A 145 2.23 -7.41 -6.54
N ASP A 146 2.70 -8.55 -7.07
CA ASP A 146 3.37 -8.60 -8.37
C ASP A 146 2.48 -8.06 -9.50
N GLU A 147 1.17 -8.40 -9.48
CA GLU A 147 0.19 -7.81 -10.41
C GLU A 147 0.09 -6.28 -10.26
N MET A 148 0.16 -5.77 -9.04
CA MET A 148 0.05 -4.33 -8.74
C MET A 148 1.31 -3.55 -9.08
N ASP A 149 2.47 -4.16 -9.08
CA ASP A 149 3.73 -3.51 -9.47
C ASP A 149 3.83 -3.26 -10.99
N LEU A 150 2.95 -3.89 -11.79
CA LEU A 150 2.82 -3.65 -13.22
C LEU A 150 1.93 -2.43 -13.56
N ILE A 151 1.28 -1.83 -12.58
CA ILE A 151 0.33 -0.72 -12.71
C ILE A 151 1.01 0.62 -12.39
#